data_1b4dbc80fc6c1b70cfdf078ba21c8234
#
_entry.id   1b4dbc80fc6c1b70cfdf078ba21c8234
#
_cell.length_a   1.000
_cell.length_b   1.000
_cell.length_c   1.000
_cell.angle_alpha   90.00
_cell.angle_beta   90.00
_cell.angle_gamma   90.00
#
_symmetry.space_group_name_H-M   'P 1'
#
loop_
_entity.id
_entity.type
_entity.pdbx_description
1 polymer ?
#
loop_
_entity_poly.entity_id
_entity_poly.type
_entity_poly.pdbx_seq_one_letter_code
_entity_poly.pdbx_strand_id
1 'polypeptide(L)'
;EIGFLPENPYFYKHLTGAETLKFYGKLCGIRGKKLKARVAELLEIVGLEDAAKRRLDGYSKGMLQRIGLAQSLVQNPRLVILDEPTAGVDPVGSREIRDLILRLKEEGYTVFLCSHLLEQVQEVCDRVGIIFEGRMRREGKLEELIKIEKQTAMTLENASPELLAKIEGLVASEEGAAIVETGHPRTTLERLFIQIAERRSKEKASAEKKEEAL
;
A
#
# COMPACT_ATOMS: atom_id res chain seq x y z
N GLU A 1 -0.84 13.68 19.41
CA GLU A 1 -1.69 14.06 18.26
C GLU A 1 -1.90 12.86 17.37
N ILE A 2 -3.10 12.74 16.79
CA ILE A 2 -3.54 11.58 16.00
C ILE A 2 -4.02 12.09 14.65
N GLY A 3 -3.57 11.45 13.56
CA GLY A 3 -4.14 11.61 12.23
C GLY A 3 -5.17 10.52 11.97
N PHE A 4 -6.26 10.84 11.27
CA PHE A 4 -7.31 9.87 10.95
C PHE A 4 -7.75 10.02 9.50
N LEU A 5 -7.80 8.89 8.80
CA LEU A 5 -8.39 8.73 7.47
C LEU A 5 -9.57 7.77 7.58
N PRO A 6 -10.81 8.22 7.42
CA PRO A 6 -11.97 7.33 7.34
C PRO A 6 -12.04 6.61 5.99
N GLU A 7 -12.76 5.49 5.92
CA GLU A 7 -13.00 4.71 4.69
C GLU A 7 -13.48 5.57 3.51
N ASN A 8 -14.41 6.49 3.77
CA ASN A 8 -14.98 7.39 2.78
C ASN A 8 -14.73 8.84 3.20
N PRO A 9 -13.55 9.43 2.91
CA PRO A 9 -13.26 10.80 3.28
C PRO A 9 -14.17 11.77 2.51
N TYR A 10 -14.79 12.70 3.25
CA TYR A 10 -15.68 13.69 2.69
C TYR A 10 -14.97 15.03 2.56
N PHE A 11 -14.89 15.54 1.33
CA PHE A 11 -14.24 16.80 1.01
C PHE A 11 -15.15 17.77 0.27
N TYR A 12 -14.83 19.06 0.35
CA TYR A 12 -15.43 20.09 -0.48
C TYR A 12 -14.95 19.94 -1.92
N LYS A 13 -15.76 19.31 -2.78
CA LYS A 13 -15.36 18.93 -4.15
C LYS A 13 -14.96 20.09 -5.04
N HIS A 14 -15.43 21.32 -4.76
CA HIS A 14 -15.07 22.55 -5.49
C HIS A 14 -13.67 23.07 -5.15
N LEU A 15 -13.05 22.62 -4.06
CA LEU A 15 -11.69 22.97 -3.71
C LEU A 15 -10.69 22.14 -4.50
N THR A 16 -9.52 22.72 -4.76
CA THR A 16 -8.36 22.01 -5.28
C THR A 16 -7.65 21.23 -4.18
N GLY A 17 -6.78 20.26 -4.56
CA GLY A 17 -5.98 19.53 -3.58
C GLY A 17 -5.16 20.42 -2.66
N ALA A 18 -4.50 21.43 -3.22
CA ALA A 18 -3.73 22.41 -2.45
C ALA A 18 -4.61 23.28 -1.53
N GLU A 19 -5.80 23.70 -1.98
CA GLU A 19 -6.73 24.47 -1.16
C GLU A 19 -7.29 23.65 -0.01
N THR A 20 -7.58 22.38 -0.26
CA THR A 20 -8.04 21.43 0.77
C THR A 20 -7.00 21.28 1.88
N LEU A 21 -5.73 21.01 1.55
CA LEU A 21 -4.68 20.92 2.56
C LEU A 21 -4.42 22.26 3.28
N LYS A 22 -4.52 23.41 2.56
CA LYS A 22 -4.46 24.73 3.19
C LYS A 22 -5.59 24.96 4.17
N PHE A 23 -6.82 24.52 3.83
CA PHE A 23 -7.99 24.64 4.69
C PHE A 23 -7.76 23.86 5.99
N TYR A 24 -7.41 22.58 5.93
CA TYR A 24 -7.14 21.78 7.13
C TYR A 24 -5.93 22.29 7.91
N GLY A 25 -4.85 22.70 7.24
CA GLY A 25 -3.70 23.28 7.92
C GLY A 25 -4.03 24.56 8.70
N LYS A 26 -4.92 25.42 8.17
CA LYS A 26 -5.42 26.59 8.90
C LYS A 26 -6.25 26.21 10.11
N LEU A 27 -7.11 25.20 10.00
CA LEU A 27 -7.87 24.67 11.15
C LEU A 27 -6.95 24.15 12.26
N CYS A 28 -5.82 23.56 11.86
CA CYS A 28 -4.78 23.10 12.77
C CYS A 28 -3.86 24.24 13.28
N GLY A 29 -4.17 25.50 13.00
CA GLY A 29 -3.42 26.67 13.47
C GLY A 29 -2.13 26.96 12.68
N ILE A 30 -1.81 26.22 11.61
CA ILE A 30 -0.63 26.47 10.77
C ILE A 30 -0.91 27.64 9.84
N ARG A 31 0.02 28.59 9.74
CA ARG A 31 -0.18 29.84 8.97
C ARG A 31 1.08 30.27 8.18
N GLY A 32 0.88 31.18 7.24
CA GLY A 32 1.96 31.87 6.54
C GLY A 32 2.88 30.94 5.74
N LYS A 33 4.19 31.19 5.82
CA LYS A 33 5.20 30.42 5.08
C LYS A 33 5.23 28.94 5.50
N LYS A 34 5.01 28.64 6.81
CA LYS A 34 4.96 27.26 7.33
C LYS A 34 3.82 26.45 6.69
N LEU A 35 2.64 27.06 6.53
CA LEU A 35 1.51 26.42 5.86
C LEU A 35 1.82 26.11 4.40
N LYS A 36 2.41 27.07 3.69
CA LYS A 36 2.77 26.87 2.27
C LYS A 36 3.78 25.74 2.09
N ALA A 37 4.80 25.69 2.94
CA ALA A 37 5.81 24.63 2.91
C ALA A 37 5.19 23.25 3.25
N ARG A 38 4.35 23.18 4.30
CA ARG A 38 3.71 21.93 4.71
C ARG A 38 2.77 21.40 3.62
N VAL A 39 2.03 22.25 2.94
CA VAL A 39 1.14 21.83 1.83
C VAL A 39 1.95 21.26 0.66
N ALA A 40 3.08 21.89 0.31
CA ALA A 40 3.94 21.38 -0.76
C ALA A 40 4.53 20.01 -0.40
N GLU A 41 5.09 19.87 0.80
CA GLU A 41 5.62 18.63 1.35
C GLU A 41 4.57 17.51 1.36
N LEU A 42 3.35 17.79 1.83
CA LEU A 42 2.28 16.78 1.87
C LEU A 42 1.83 16.32 0.48
N LEU A 43 1.77 17.23 -0.49
CA LEU A 43 1.46 16.87 -1.88
C LEU A 43 2.55 15.99 -2.49
N GLU A 44 3.81 16.27 -2.20
CA GLU A 44 4.96 15.45 -2.59
C GLU A 44 4.91 14.05 -1.96
N ILE A 45 4.69 13.98 -0.64
CA ILE A 45 4.56 12.71 0.08
C ILE A 45 3.53 11.80 -0.60
N VAL A 46 2.36 12.34 -1.00
CA VAL A 46 1.27 11.55 -1.58
C VAL A 46 1.28 11.49 -3.11
N GLY A 47 2.29 12.07 -3.79
CA GLY A 47 2.45 12.07 -5.25
C GLY A 47 1.28 12.75 -5.98
N LEU A 48 0.88 13.94 -5.50
CA LEU A 48 -0.23 14.72 -6.07
C LEU A 48 0.19 16.15 -6.45
N GLU A 49 1.49 16.44 -6.66
CA GLU A 49 2.00 17.75 -7.02
C GLU A 49 1.39 18.25 -8.33
N ASP A 50 1.36 17.40 -9.35
CA ASP A 50 0.82 17.73 -10.68
C ASP A 50 -0.68 17.96 -10.64
N ALA A 51 -1.39 17.29 -9.72
CA ALA A 51 -2.82 17.45 -9.52
C ALA A 51 -3.20 18.50 -8.48
N ALA A 52 -2.22 19.17 -7.85
CA ALA A 52 -2.43 20.10 -6.73
C ALA A 52 -3.43 21.21 -7.02
N LYS A 53 -3.49 21.70 -8.27
CA LYS A 53 -4.39 22.79 -8.74
C LYS A 53 -5.70 22.27 -9.33
N ARG A 54 -5.86 20.97 -9.50
CA ARG A 54 -7.09 20.34 -9.99
C ARG A 54 -8.10 20.27 -8.86
N ARG A 55 -9.37 20.48 -9.16
CA ARG A 55 -10.49 20.34 -8.19
C ARG A 55 -10.70 18.88 -7.80
N LEU A 56 -11.15 18.67 -6.56
CA LEU A 56 -11.37 17.31 -6.04
C LEU A 56 -12.54 16.59 -6.73
N ASP A 57 -13.46 17.28 -7.37
CA ASP A 57 -14.51 16.66 -8.19
C ASP A 57 -13.95 15.88 -9.39
N GLY A 58 -12.75 16.25 -9.85
CA GLY A 58 -12.04 15.56 -10.89
C GLY A 58 -11.03 14.51 -10.41
N TYR A 59 -10.90 14.26 -9.11
CA TYR A 59 -9.99 13.24 -8.57
C TYR A 59 -10.59 11.83 -8.69
N SER A 60 -9.73 10.83 -8.98
CA SER A 60 -10.10 9.42 -8.84
C SER A 60 -10.27 9.05 -7.36
N LYS A 61 -10.88 7.89 -7.09
CA LYS A 61 -11.03 7.41 -5.71
C LYS A 61 -9.67 7.25 -5.01
N GLY A 62 -8.67 6.70 -5.69
CA GLY A 62 -7.30 6.59 -5.17
C GLY A 62 -6.66 7.96 -4.88
N MET A 63 -6.88 8.97 -5.74
CA MET A 63 -6.43 10.34 -5.49
C MET A 63 -7.14 10.96 -4.27
N LEU A 64 -8.45 10.69 -4.07
CA LEU A 64 -9.18 11.15 -2.89
C LEU A 64 -8.69 10.48 -1.60
N GLN A 65 -8.33 9.20 -1.65
CA GLN A 65 -7.71 8.52 -0.51
C GLN A 65 -6.32 9.10 -0.19
N ARG A 66 -5.50 9.36 -1.20
CA ARG A 66 -4.17 9.96 -1.02
C ARG A 66 -4.24 11.39 -0.46
N ILE A 67 -5.16 12.23 -0.93
CA ILE A 67 -5.34 13.57 -0.34
C ILE A 67 -5.89 13.50 1.09
N GLY A 68 -6.72 12.49 1.41
CA GLY A 68 -7.18 12.20 2.77
C GLY A 68 -6.04 11.78 3.70
N LEU A 69 -5.13 10.95 3.19
CA LEU A 69 -3.91 10.60 3.92
C LEU A 69 -3.03 11.83 4.16
N ALA A 70 -2.82 12.68 3.14
CA ALA A 70 -2.11 13.95 3.31
C ALA A 70 -2.78 14.85 4.38
N GLN A 71 -4.12 14.89 4.39
CA GLN A 71 -4.87 15.64 5.40
C GLN A 71 -4.66 15.07 6.81
N SER A 72 -4.62 13.75 6.98
CA SER A 72 -4.36 13.13 8.28
C SER A 72 -2.96 13.45 8.82
N LEU A 73 -2.00 13.73 7.94
CA LEU A 73 -0.62 14.05 8.26
C LEU A 73 -0.36 15.55 8.52
N VAL A 74 -1.36 16.44 8.35
CA VAL A 74 -1.17 17.91 8.40
C VAL A 74 -0.41 18.38 9.65
N GLN A 75 -0.72 17.83 10.82
CA GLN A 75 -0.12 18.20 12.11
C GLN A 75 1.14 17.41 12.48
N ASN A 76 1.68 16.61 11.56
CA ASN A 76 2.78 15.70 11.84
C ASN A 76 2.48 14.79 13.07
N PRO A 77 1.41 13.98 13.01
CA PRO A 77 0.97 13.16 14.13
C PRO A 77 1.97 12.02 14.40
N ARG A 78 1.99 11.52 15.64
CA ARG A 78 2.77 10.31 15.98
C ARG A 78 2.05 9.02 15.65
N LEU A 79 0.71 9.05 15.60
CA LEU A 79 -0.17 7.93 15.26
C LEU A 79 -1.08 8.33 14.11
N VAL A 80 -1.11 7.50 13.07
CA VAL A 80 -2.01 7.64 11.93
C VAL A 80 -2.95 6.44 11.93
N ILE A 81 -4.25 6.69 12.00
CA ILE A 81 -5.29 5.66 11.94
C ILE A 81 -5.91 5.70 10.55
N LEU A 82 -5.88 4.57 9.86
CA LEU A 82 -6.38 4.40 8.49
C LEU A 82 -7.50 3.36 8.50
N ASP A 83 -8.69 3.77 8.11
CA ASP A 83 -9.86 2.91 8.01
C ASP A 83 -10.12 2.57 6.54
N GLU A 84 -9.89 1.31 6.17
CA GLU A 84 -10.07 0.77 4.80
C GLU A 84 -9.44 1.67 3.70
N PRO A 85 -8.16 2.07 3.79
CA PRO A 85 -7.58 3.10 2.92
C PRO A 85 -7.56 2.74 1.44
N THR A 86 -7.70 1.46 1.09
CA THR A 86 -7.66 0.95 -0.29
C THR A 86 -9.03 0.46 -0.79
N ALA A 87 -10.09 0.56 0.03
CA ALA A 87 -11.41 0.05 -0.34
C ALA A 87 -11.96 0.71 -1.61
N GLY A 88 -12.24 -0.13 -2.63
CA GLY A 88 -12.78 0.30 -3.92
C GLY A 88 -11.84 1.17 -4.76
N VAL A 89 -10.56 1.15 -4.48
CA VAL A 89 -9.49 1.71 -5.32
C VAL A 89 -9.04 0.62 -6.29
N ASP A 90 -8.66 1.01 -7.52
CA ASP A 90 -8.11 0.07 -8.49
C ASP A 90 -6.75 -0.51 -8.03
N PRO A 91 -6.27 -1.63 -8.61
CA PRO A 91 -5.05 -2.29 -8.14
C PRO A 91 -3.80 -1.41 -8.19
N VAL A 92 -3.69 -0.49 -9.15
CA VAL A 92 -2.54 0.42 -9.27
C VAL A 92 -2.58 1.44 -8.13
N GLY A 93 -3.72 2.10 -7.92
CA GLY A 93 -3.90 3.05 -6.84
C GLY A 93 -3.80 2.40 -5.45
N SER A 94 -4.26 1.15 -5.29
CA SER A 94 -4.11 0.39 -4.05
C SER A 94 -2.63 0.13 -3.74
N ARG A 95 -1.82 -0.23 -4.74
CA ARG A 95 -0.37 -0.37 -4.58
C ARG A 95 0.29 0.94 -4.19
N GLU A 96 -0.06 2.06 -4.85
CA GLU A 96 0.48 3.38 -4.50
C GLU A 96 0.19 3.76 -3.04
N ILE A 97 -1.02 3.44 -2.53
CA ILE A 97 -1.39 3.68 -1.14
C ILE A 97 -0.59 2.76 -0.20
N ARG A 98 -0.39 1.49 -0.54
CA ARG A 98 0.45 0.57 0.26
C ARG A 98 1.90 1.05 0.35
N ASP A 99 2.49 1.41 -0.79
CA ASP A 99 3.87 1.92 -0.86
C ASP A 99 4.02 3.21 -0.02
N LEU A 100 2.97 4.04 0.01
CA LEU A 100 2.92 5.23 0.86
C LEU A 100 2.86 4.88 2.35
N ILE A 101 2.05 3.89 2.74
CA ILE A 101 1.99 3.40 4.13
C ILE A 101 3.36 2.87 4.58
N LEU A 102 4.04 2.10 3.74
CA LEU A 102 5.39 1.58 4.02
C LEU A 102 6.40 2.71 4.22
N ARG A 103 6.38 3.74 3.35
CA ARG A 103 7.22 4.94 3.53
C ARG A 103 6.96 5.67 4.84
N LEU A 104 5.70 5.88 5.21
CA LEU A 104 5.36 6.52 6.48
C LEU A 104 5.92 5.73 7.67
N LYS A 105 5.87 4.41 7.61
CA LYS A 105 6.45 3.53 8.62
C LYS A 105 7.99 3.69 8.71
N GLU A 106 8.69 3.74 7.57
CA GLU A 106 10.13 3.99 7.49
C GLU A 106 10.51 5.38 8.04
N GLU A 107 9.67 6.39 7.86
CA GLU A 107 9.82 7.73 8.42
C GLU A 107 9.49 7.82 9.93
N GLY A 108 9.12 6.69 10.55
CA GLY A 108 8.90 6.58 12.00
C GLY A 108 7.47 6.90 12.47
N TYR A 109 6.50 6.99 11.58
CA TYR A 109 5.09 7.08 11.96
C TYR A 109 4.61 5.74 12.52
N THR A 110 3.80 5.78 13.58
CA THR A 110 3.01 4.63 13.99
C THR A 110 1.72 4.62 13.17
N VAL A 111 1.50 3.56 12.39
CA VAL A 111 0.30 3.41 11.57
C VAL A 111 -0.59 2.31 12.17
N PHE A 112 -1.85 2.64 12.43
CA PHE A 112 -2.89 1.69 12.80
C PHE A 112 -3.85 1.54 11.62
N LEU A 113 -3.89 0.34 11.04
CA LEU A 113 -4.65 0.03 9.85
C LEU A 113 -5.83 -0.89 10.19
N CYS A 114 -7.05 -0.51 9.78
CA CYS A 114 -8.20 -1.40 9.73
C CYS A 114 -8.43 -1.79 8.27
N SER A 115 -8.46 -3.10 7.97
CA SER A 115 -8.82 -3.59 6.64
C SER A 115 -9.37 -5.02 6.69
N HIS A 116 -10.25 -5.33 5.74
CA HIS A 116 -10.73 -6.68 5.47
C HIS A 116 -9.94 -7.37 4.33
N LEU A 117 -9.04 -6.65 3.67
CA LEU A 117 -8.20 -7.15 2.57
C LEU A 117 -6.92 -7.76 3.14
N LEU A 118 -7.00 -9.05 3.52
CA LEU A 118 -5.96 -9.74 4.27
C LEU A 118 -4.59 -9.78 3.57
N GLU A 119 -4.56 -9.89 2.23
CA GLU A 119 -3.31 -9.85 1.46
C GLU A 119 -2.58 -8.53 1.65
N GLN A 120 -3.30 -7.40 1.61
CA GLN A 120 -2.71 -6.08 1.81
C GLN A 120 -2.22 -5.87 3.25
N VAL A 121 -2.97 -6.39 4.24
CA VAL A 121 -2.53 -6.38 5.65
C VAL A 121 -1.21 -7.14 5.81
N GLN A 122 -1.06 -8.29 5.14
CA GLN A 122 0.18 -9.08 5.17
C GLN A 122 1.38 -8.33 4.56
N GLU A 123 1.16 -7.45 3.59
CA GLU A 123 2.24 -6.71 2.93
C GLU A 123 2.75 -5.52 3.76
N VAL A 124 1.90 -4.90 4.61
CA VAL A 124 2.26 -3.63 5.27
C VAL A 124 2.41 -3.72 6.79
N CYS A 125 1.77 -4.70 7.44
CA CYS A 125 1.70 -4.76 8.90
C CYS A 125 2.81 -5.63 9.52
N ASP A 126 3.39 -5.17 10.64
CA ASP A 126 4.32 -5.98 11.46
C ASP A 126 3.54 -6.83 12.49
N ARG A 127 2.44 -6.27 12.98
CA ARG A 127 1.58 -6.90 13.99
C ARG A 127 0.14 -6.81 13.54
N VAL A 128 -0.65 -7.82 13.87
CA VAL A 128 -2.08 -7.87 13.55
C VAL A 128 -2.90 -8.28 14.77
N GLY A 129 -4.12 -7.75 14.84
CA GLY A 129 -5.16 -8.18 15.75
C GLY A 129 -6.34 -8.69 14.95
N ILE A 130 -6.77 -9.93 15.20
CA ILE A 130 -7.92 -10.56 14.54
C ILE A 130 -9.13 -10.43 15.44
N ILE A 131 -10.11 -9.65 14.99
CA ILE A 131 -11.41 -9.49 15.66
C ILE A 131 -12.44 -10.32 14.91
N PHE A 132 -13.18 -11.15 15.65
CA PHE A 132 -14.29 -11.94 15.12
C PHE A 132 -15.44 -11.95 16.13
N GLU A 133 -16.66 -11.67 15.66
CA GLU A 133 -17.86 -11.52 16.50
C GLU A 133 -17.68 -10.55 17.67
N GLY A 134 -17.06 -9.38 17.41
CA GLY A 134 -16.83 -8.32 18.40
C GLY A 134 -15.79 -8.66 19.48
N ARG A 135 -15.03 -9.74 19.32
CA ARG A 135 -14.00 -10.16 20.28
C ARG A 135 -12.65 -10.31 19.62
N MET A 136 -11.60 -9.86 20.32
CA MET A 136 -10.22 -10.13 19.93
C MET A 136 -9.96 -11.62 20.05
N ARG A 137 -9.65 -12.28 18.94
CA ARG A 137 -9.39 -13.73 18.87
C ARG A 137 -7.92 -14.08 18.90
N ARG A 138 -7.11 -13.28 18.21
CA ARG A 138 -5.66 -13.42 18.18
C ARG A 138 -5.01 -12.05 18.02
N GLU A 139 -3.82 -11.90 18.59
CA GLU A 139 -2.96 -10.74 18.43
C GLU A 139 -1.51 -11.18 18.48
N GLY A 140 -0.65 -10.61 17.65
CA GLY A 140 0.77 -10.92 17.65
C GLY A 140 1.50 -10.37 16.44
N LYS A 141 2.77 -10.72 16.32
CA LYS A 141 3.53 -10.46 15.10
C LYS A 141 2.94 -11.27 13.95
N LEU A 142 2.83 -10.63 12.79
CA LEU A 142 2.25 -11.26 11.61
C LEU A 142 2.97 -12.57 11.27
N GLU A 143 4.30 -12.54 11.19
CA GLU A 143 5.14 -13.71 10.86
C GLU A 143 4.90 -14.90 11.80
N GLU A 144 4.72 -14.63 13.10
CA GLU A 144 4.46 -15.66 14.10
C GLU A 144 3.04 -16.27 13.95
N LEU A 145 2.05 -15.42 13.59
CA LEU A 145 0.65 -15.85 13.49
C LEU A 145 0.35 -16.67 12.22
N ILE A 146 1.07 -16.40 11.11
CA ILE A 146 0.86 -17.09 9.83
C ILE A 146 1.81 -18.27 9.62
N LYS A 147 2.81 -18.46 10.52
CA LYS A 147 3.78 -19.53 10.42
C LYS A 147 3.11 -20.90 10.58
N ILE A 148 3.35 -21.79 9.63
CA ILE A 148 2.99 -23.20 9.75
C ILE A 148 4.21 -23.94 10.29
N GLU A 149 4.24 -24.22 11.59
CA GLU A 149 5.43 -24.70 12.31
C GLU A 149 6.07 -25.97 11.73
N LYS A 150 5.27 -26.83 11.09
CA LYS A 150 5.72 -28.12 10.56
C LYS A 150 6.04 -28.08 9.05
N GLN A 151 6.04 -26.91 8.42
CA GLN A 151 6.29 -26.79 6.99
C GLN A 151 7.47 -25.84 6.71
N THR A 152 8.29 -26.23 5.74
CA THR A 152 9.33 -25.39 5.16
C THR A 152 9.06 -25.21 3.68
N ALA A 153 8.96 -23.98 3.21
CA ALA A 153 8.83 -23.65 1.78
C ALA A 153 10.21 -23.38 1.19
N MET A 154 10.50 -23.92 0.02
CA MET A 154 11.72 -23.69 -0.75
C MET A 154 11.34 -23.32 -2.17
N THR A 155 11.87 -22.21 -2.68
CA THR A 155 11.72 -21.79 -4.07
C THR A 155 13.08 -21.93 -4.77
N LEU A 156 13.10 -22.63 -5.90
CA LEU A 156 14.30 -22.86 -6.69
C LEU A 156 14.15 -22.15 -8.04
N GLU A 157 15.18 -21.41 -8.44
CA GLU A 157 15.27 -20.83 -9.78
C GLU A 157 16.16 -21.71 -10.68
N ASN A 158 15.75 -21.89 -11.94
CA ASN A 158 16.51 -22.64 -12.93
C ASN A 158 16.87 -24.08 -12.51
N ALA A 159 16.03 -24.71 -11.69
CA ALA A 159 16.25 -26.09 -11.27
C ALA A 159 16.11 -27.05 -12.45
N SER A 160 17.13 -27.91 -12.68
CA SER A 160 17.05 -28.97 -13.67
C SER A 160 16.12 -30.10 -13.19
N PRO A 161 15.52 -30.89 -14.13
CA PRO A 161 14.74 -32.07 -13.76
C PRO A 161 15.52 -33.06 -12.89
N GLU A 162 16.83 -33.20 -13.13
CA GLU A 162 17.71 -34.09 -12.35
C GLU A 162 17.91 -33.59 -10.93
N LEU A 163 17.99 -32.26 -10.70
CA LEU A 163 18.06 -31.68 -9.37
C LEU A 163 16.76 -31.90 -8.60
N LEU A 164 15.60 -31.71 -9.26
CA LEU A 164 14.31 -31.95 -8.63
C LEU A 164 14.15 -33.42 -8.21
N ALA A 165 14.50 -34.37 -9.09
CA ALA A 165 14.46 -35.79 -8.77
C ALA A 165 15.39 -36.16 -7.59
N LYS A 166 16.56 -35.54 -7.48
CA LYS A 166 17.46 -35.74 -6.34
C LYS A 166 16.84 -35.23 -5.03
N ILE A 167 16.21 -34.06 -5.05
CA ILE A 167 15.53 -33.48 -3.88
C ILE A 167 14.36 -34.38 -3.45
N GLU A 168 13.53 -34.83 -4.39
CA GLU A 168 12.46 -35.78 -4.13
C GLU A 168 12.97 -37.08 -3.49
N GLY A 169 14.07 -37.65 -4.03
CA GLY A 169 14.71 -38.84 -3.48
C GLY A 169 15.25 -38.63 -2.06
N LEU A 170 15.86 -37.49 -1.79
CA LEU A 170 16.37 -37.17 -0.45
C LEU A 170 15.23 -37.04 0.57
N VAL A 171 14.14 -36.34 0.20
CA VAL A 171 12.97 -36.19 1.09
C VAL A 171 12.30 -37.53 1.34
N ALA A 172 12.16 -38.37 0.31
CA ALA A 172 11.57 -39.71 0.45
C ALA A 172 12.41 -40.67 1.34
N SER A 173 13.72 -40.42 1.48
CA SER A 173 14.60 -41.22 2.36
C SER A 173 14.58 -40.78 3.82
N GLU A 174 13.98 -39.61 4.12
CA GLU A 174 13.89 -39.07 5.48
C GLU A 174 12.57 -39.48 6.14
N GLU A 175 12.64 -40.12 7.32
CA GLU A 175 11.46 -40.63 8.04
C GLU A 175 10.57 -39.45 8.50
N GLY A 176 9.30 -39.45 8.07
CA GLY A 176 8.32 -38.42 8.43
C GLY A 176 8.38 -37.14 7.57
N ALA A 177 9.31 -37.04 6.62
CA ALA A 177 9.32 -35.96 5.65
C ALA A 177 8.49 -36.30 4.42
N ALA A 178 7.77 -35.32 3.88
CA ALA A 178 7.01 -35.46 2.63
C ALA A 178 6.96 -34.12 1.89
N ILE A 179 7.01 -34.18 0.57
CA ILE A 179 6.73 -33.01 -0.27
C ILE A 179 5.21 -32.83 -0.32
N VAL A 180 4.74 -31.72 0.26
CA VAL A 180 3.31 -31.39 0.34
C VAL A 180 2.81 -30.76 -0.96
N GLU A 181 3.64 -29.94 -1.60
CA GLU A 181 3.29 -29.25 -2.84
C GLU A 181 4.51 -29.12 -3.75
N THR A 182 4.33 -29.38 -5.04
CA THR A 182 5.30 -29.12 -6.10
C THR A 182 4.63 -28.35 -7.21
N GLY A 183 5.33 -27.38 -7.80
CA GLY A 183 4.78 -26.63 -8.94
C GLY A 183 5.54 -25.31 -9.16
N HIS A 184 5.11 -24.61 -10.19
CA HIS A 184 5.63 -23.27 -10.45
C HIS A 184 4.94 -22.26 -9.55
N PRO A 185 5.68 -21.33 -8.91
CA PRO A 185 5.10 -20.21 -8.20
C PRO A 185 4.11 -19.47 -9.09
N ARG A 186 2.92 -19.19 -8.56
CA ARG A 186 1.90 -18.45 -9.30
C ARG A 186 1.95 -16.99 -8.89
N THR A 187 1.91 -16.10 -9.87
CA THR A 187 1.68 -14.67 -9.61
C THR A 187 0.20 -14.43 -9.33
N THR A 188 -0.13 -13.42 -8.54
CA THR A 188 -1.52 -13.02 -8.34
C THR A 188 -2.04 -12.24 -9.55
N LEU A 189 -3.37 -12.27 -9.78
CA LEU A 189 -3.98 -11.45 -10.83
C LEU A 189 -3.70 -9.95 -10.63
N GLU A 190 -3.60 -9.49 -9.38
CA GLU A 190 -3.22 -8.13 -9.04
C GLU A 190 -1.81 -7.80 -9.57
N ARG A 191 -0.81 -8.63 -9.28
CA ARG A 191 0.56 -8.44 -9.78
C ARG A 191 0.61 -8.44 -11.31
N LEU A 192 -0.14 -9.36 -11.94
CA LEU A 192 -0.21 -9.39 -13.41
C LEU A 192 -0.85 -8.11 -13.97
N PHE A 193 -1.92 -7.62 -13.37
CA PHE A 193 -2.57 -6.37 -13.76
C PHE A 193 -1.61 -5.17 -13.63
N ILE A 194 -0.88 -5.09 -12.52
CA ILE A 194 0.11 -4.03 -12.28
C ILE A 194 1.21 -4.07 -13.35
N GLN A 195 1.76 -5.25 -13.68
CA GLN A 195 2.78 -5.40 -14.72
C GLN A 195 2.28 -4.91 -16.09
N ILE A 196 1.03 -5.21 -16.44
CA ILE A 196 0.42 -4.75 -17.69
C ILE A 196 0.27 -3.22 -17.70
N ALA A 197 -0.18 -2.63 -16.59
CA ALA A 197 -0.35 -1.18 -16.46
C ALA A 197 1.00 -0.43 -16.55
N GLU A 198 2.03 -0.92 -15.88
CA GLU A 198 3.39 -0.34 -15.92
C GLU A 198 4.00 -0.42 -17.34
N ARG A 199 3.79 -1.53 -18.05
CA ARG A 199 4.27 -1.69 -19.43
C ARG A 199 3.63 -0.67 -20.38
N ARG A 200 2.31 -0.47 -20.27
CA ARG A 200 1.59 0.54 -21.07
C ARG A 200 2.03 1.97 -20.76
N SER A 201 2.32 2.29 -19.51
CA SER A 201 2.83 3.62 -19.10
C SER A 201 4.21 3.90 -19.72
N LYS A 202 5.10 2.91 -19.72
CA LYS A 202 6.41 3.00 -20.34
C LYS A 202 6.33 3.15 -21.88
N GLU A 203 5.41 2.43 -22.52
CA GLU A 203 5.16 2.51 -23.97
C GLU A 203 4.64 3.90 -24.37
N LYS A 204 3.70 4.49 -23.58
CA LYS A 204 3.21 5.85 -23.80
C LYS A 204 4.31 6.91 -23.64
N ALA A 205 5.08 6.86 -22.55
CA ALA A 205 6.18 7.78 -22.32
C ALA A 205 7.28 7.70 -23.41
N SER A 206 7.47 6.51 -23.98
CA SER A 206 8.40 6.31 -25.11
C SER A 206 7.86 6.84 -26.43
N ALA A 207 6.54 6.81 -26.64
CA ALA A 207 5.88 7.35 -27.82
C ALA A 207 5.87 8.89 -27.80
N GLU A 208 5.52 9.51 -26.65
CA GLU A 208 5.54 10.96 -26.47
C GLU A 208 6.94 11.57 -26.69
N LYS A 209 7.99 10.93 -26.16
CA LYS A 209 9.38 11.37 -26.40
C LYS A 209 9.83 11.24 -27.85
N LYS A 210 9.21 10.38 -28.65
CA LYS A 210 9.50 10.27 -30.10
C LYS A 210 8.75 11.32 -30.92
N GLU A 211 7.55 11.75 -30.47
CA GLU A 211 6.81 12.85 -31.11
C GLU A 211 7.43 14.22 -30.82
N GLU A 212 7.99 14.44 -29.63
CA GLU A 212 8.70 15.68 -29.28
C GLU A 212 10.08 15.81 -29.96
N ALA A 213 10.64 14.72 -30.51
CA ALA A 213 11.94 14.69 -31.18
C ALA A 213 11.85 14.80 -32.71
N LEU A 214 10.66 14.97 -33.29
CA LEU A 214 10.37 15.17 -34.72
C LEU A 214 9.87 16.59 -34.99
#